data_0eb4ec10692cda044da35dd28080fbc4
#
_entry.id   0eb4ec10692cda044da35dd28080fbc4
#
_cell.length_a   1.000
_cell.length_b   1.000
_cell.length_c   1.000
_cell.angle_alpha   90.00
_cell.angle_beta   90.00
_cell.angle_gamma   90.00
#
_symmetry.space_group_name_H-M   'P 1'
#
loop_
_entity.id
_entity.type
_entity.pdbx_description
1 polymer ?
#
loop_
_entity_poly.entity_id
_entity_poly.type
_entity_poly.pdbx_seq_one_letter_code
_entity_poly.pdbx_strand_id
1 'polypeptide(L)'
;LIKTELIKAGMGGKTPAGLVLTGGGSLTYGVTETARKILNMQARIATPSGLTGLVDEIKTPEYSTVAGLLMLSNKEEATQSKSSFKLPKFGGKLPSSNTLKKVVDFIKSFLP
;
A
#
# COMPACT_ATOMS: atom_id res chain seq x y z
N LEU A 1 -5.08 -17.14 -12.81
CA LEU A 1 -4.74 -16.91 -11.41
C LEU A 1 -5.88 -16.20 -10.66
N ILE A 2 -6.23 -14.92 -10.99
CA ILE A 2 -7.29 -14.15 -10.31
C ILE A 2 -8.63 -14.89 -10.34
N LYS A 3 -9.05 -15.44 -11.49
CA LYS A 3 -10.29 -16.22 -11.62
C LYS A 3 -10.33 -17.41 -10.67
N THR A 4 -9.21 -18.11 -10.54
CA THR A 4 -9.08 -19.27 -9.63
C THR A 4 -9.23 -18.85 -8.18
N GLU A 5 -8.62 -17.73 -7.78
CA GLU A 5 -8.73 -17.21 -6.42
C GLU A 5 -10.15 -16.71 -6.09
N LEU A 6 -10.84 -16.07 -7.03
CA LEU A 6 -12.24 -15.68 -6.85
C LEU A 6 -13.17 -16.90 -6.66
N ILE A 7 -12.92 -17.97 -7.40
CA ILE A 7 -13.69 -19.22 -7.25
C ILE A 7 -13.41 -19.84 -5.89
N LYS A 8 -12.15 -19.95 -5.47
CA LYS A 8 -11.77 -20.47 -4.15
C LYS A 8 -12.39 -19.67 -3.00
N ALA A 9 -12.46 -18.35 -3.15
CA ALA A 9 -13.11 -17.46 -2.18
C ALA A 9 -14.65 -17.55 -2.19
N GLY A 10 -15.25 -18.40 -3.04
CA GLY A 10 -16.69 -18.53 -3.17
C GLY A 10 -17.38 -17.30 -3.79
N MET A 11 -16.62 -16.43 -4.44
CA MET A 11 -17.10 -15.18 -5.04
C MET A 11 -17.35 -15.29 -6.55
N GLY A 12 -17.21 -16.47 -7.14
CA GLY A 12 -17.50 -16.68 -8.55
C GLY A 12 -18.94 -16.31 -8.90
N GLY A 13 -19.12 -15.28 -9.71
CA GLY A 13 -20.44 -14.78 -10.11
C GLY A 13 -21.25 -14.03 -9.05
N LYS A 14 -20.72 -13.82 -7.85
CA LYS A 14 -21.41 -13.13 -6.74
C LYS A 14 -20.97 -11.66 -6.53
N THR A 15 -20.27 -11.09 -7.50
CA THR A 15 -19.76 -9.71 -7.45
C THR A 15 -20.51 -8.81 -8.43
N PRO A 16 -21.75 -8.37 -8.12
CA PRO A 16 -22.55 -7.56 -9.04
C PRO A 16 -21.92 -6.20 -9.33
N ALA A 17 -21.13 -5.67 -8.40
CA ALA A 17 -20.40 -4.42 -8.58
C ALA A 17 -19.20 -4.55 -9.53
N GLY A 18 -18.83 -5.76 -9.93
CA GLY A 18 -17.73 -6.03 -10.82
C GLY A 18 -16.35 -5.97 -10.14
N LEU A 19 -15.33 -5.74 -10.95
CA LEU A 19 -13.93 -5.69 -10.58
C LEU A 19 -13.43 -4.25 -10.61
N VAL A 20 -12.72 -3.85 -9.58
CA VAL A 20 -12.01 -2.57 -9.51
C VAL A 20 -10.52 -2.86 -9.62
N LEU A 21 -9.88 -2.28 -10.63
CA LEU A 21 -8.44 -2.36 -10.87
C LEU A 21 -7.79 -1.07 -10.40
N THR A 22 -6.66 -1.18 -9.74
CA THR A 22 -5.87 -0.03 -9.30
C THR A 22 -4.39 -0.39 -9.22
N GLY A 23 -3.53 0.59 -8.92
CA GLY A 23 -2.08 0.41 -8.98
C GLY A 23 -1.52 0.60 -10.39
N GLY A 24 -0.20 0.66 -10.52
CA GLY A 24 0.48 0.92 -11.79
C GLY A 24 0.14 -0.10 -12.89
N GLY A 25 -0.08 -1.36 -12.53
CA GLY A 25 -0.47 -2.41 -13.48
C GLY A 25 -1.82 -2.17 -14.15
N SER A 26 -2.71 -1.39 -13.55
CA SER A 26 -4.02 -1.05 -14.12
C SER A 26 -3.92 -0.10 -15.33
N LEU A 27 -2.78 0.54 -15.52
CA LEU A 27 -2.50 1.42 -16.66
C LEU A 27 -2.05 0.66 -17.92
N THR A 28 -1.89 -0.66 -17.82
CA THR A 28 -1.54 -1.49 -18.97
C THR A 28 -2.67 -1.45 -20.00
N TYR A 29 -2.30 -1.21 -21.25
CA TYR A 29 -3.25 -1.17 -22.36
C TYR A 29 -4.05 -2.47 -22.46
N GLY A 30 -5.37 -2.35 -22.59
CA GLY A 30 -6.27 -3.50 -22.76
C GLY A 30 -6.52 -4.32 -21.49
N VAL A 31 -5.99 -3.93 -20.32
CA VAL A 31 -6.18 -4.68 -19.07
C VAL A 31 -7.66 -4.79 -18.68
N THR A 32 -8.44 -3.74 -18.89
CA THR A 32 -9.85 -3.69 -18.54
C THR A 32 -10.67 -4.64 -19.41
N GLU A 33 -10.44 -4.64 -20.73
CA GLU A 33 -11.11 -5.53 -21.68
C GLU A 33 -10.73 -6.99 -21.41
N THR A 34 -9.47 -7.26 -21.16
CA THR A 34 -8.97 -8.59 -20.84
C THR A 34 -9.61 -9.10 -19.55
N ALA A 35 -9.68 -8.25 -18.53
CA ALA A 35 -10.33 -8.59 -17.26
C ALA A 35 -11.81 -8.91 -17.45
N ARG A 36 -12.53 -8.09 -18.22
CA ARG A 36 -13.95 -8.33 -18.55
C ARG A 36 -14.17 -9.66 -19.25
N LYS A 37 -13.34 -9.98 -20.27
CA LYS A 37 -13.44 -11.21 -21.04
C LYS A 37 -13.13 -12.44 -20.23
N ILE A 38 -12.05 -12.42 -19.44
CA ILE A 38 -11.61 -13.61 -18.69
C ILE A 38 -12.47 -13.87 -17.48
N LEU A 39 -12.88 -12.81 -16.76
CA LEU A 39 -13.63 -12.94 -15.52
C LEU A 39 -15.14 -12.93 -15.73
N ASN A 40 -15.59 -12.54 -16.93
CA ASN A 40 -17.01 -12.38 -17.29
C ASN A 40 -17.77 -11.47 -16.33
N MET A 41 -17.13 -10.36 -15.95
CA MET A 41 -17.71 -9.34 -15.05
C MET A 41 -17.25 -7.94 -15.48
N GLN A 42 -18.01 -6.94 -15.09
CA GLN A 42 -17.64 -5.55 -15.36
C GLN A 42 -16.31 -5.22 -14.67
N ALA A 43 -15.45 -4.49 -15.35
CA ALA A 43 -14.19 -4.04 -14.79
C ALA A 43 -13.99 -2.54 -15.04
N ARG A 44 -13.49 -1.83 -14.04
CA ARG A 44 -13.17 -0.41 -14.11
C ARG A 44 -11.85 -0.12 -13.43
N ILE A 45 -11.18 0.93 -13.86
CA ILE A 45 -10.01 1.47 -13.16
C ILE A 45 -10.48 2.46 -12.11
N ALA A 46 -9.86 2.44 -10.94
CA ALA A 46 -10.11 3.40 -9.88
C ALA A 46 -8.82 4.12 -9.47
N THR A 47 -8.99 5.37 -9.10
CA THR A 47 -7.97 6.25 -8.57
C THR A 47 -8.15 6.42 -7.06
N PRO A 48 -7.10 6.75 -6.31
CA PRO A 48 -7.22 7.04 -4.89
C PRO A 48 -8.12 8.25 -4.64
N SER A 49 -8.90 8.22 -3.57
CA SER A 49 -9.79 9.29 -3.13
C SER A 49 -9.69 9.49 -1.62
N GLY A 50 -10.16 10.63 -1.13
CA GLY A 50 -10.16 10.91 0.32
C GLY A 50 -8.86 11.53 0.84
N LEU A 51 -7.94 11.91 -0.03
CA LEU A 51 -6.76 12.69 0.31
C LEU A 51 -7.05 14.19 0.15
N THR A 52 -6.49 15.00 1.03
CA THR A 52 -6.52 16.46 0.97
C THR A 52 -5.12 17.01 0.76
N GLY A 53 -4.98 18.13 0.06
CA GLY A 53 -3.69 18.73 -0.25
C GLY A 53 -3.40 18.77 -1.75
N LEU A 54 -2.16 18.54 -2.17
CA LEU A 54 -1.72 18.46 -3.58
C LEU A 54 -2.28 17.20 -4.26
N VAL A 55 -3.58 17.18 -4.49
CA VAL A 55 -4.33 15.97 -4.85
C VAL A 55 -4.29 15.68 -6.34
N ASP A 56 -4.07 16.69 -7.18
CA ASP A 56 -4.23 16.51 -8.63
C ASP A 56 -3.15 15.63 -9.26
N GLU A 57 -1.92 15.70 -8.75
CA GLU A 57 -0.82 14.87 -9.22
C GLU A 57 -0.89 13.41 -8.76
N ILE A 58 -1.54 13.14 -7.62
CA ILE A 58 -1.62 11.81 -7.01
C ILE A 58 -2.94 11.07 -7.29
N LYS A 59 -3.83 11.67 -8.09
CA LYS A 59 -5.11 11.04 -8.51
C LYS A 59 -4.95 9.99 -9.62
N THR A 60 -3.80 9.38 -9.71
CA THR A 60 -3.56 8.30 -10.66
C THR A 60 -3.55 6.94 -9.97
N PRO A 61 -3.91 5.85 -10.64
CA PRO A 61 -4.02 4.54 -10.02
C PRO A 61 -2.72 4.04 -9.39
N GLU A 62 -1.57 4.46 -9.91
CA GLU A 62 -0.24 4.06 -9.43
C GLU A 62 0.04 4.47 -7.99
N TYR A 63 -0.53 5.59 -7.52
CA TYR A 63 -0.36 6.07 -6.16
C TYR A 63 -1.33 5.46 -5.14
N SER A 64 -2.18 4.53 -5.55
CA SER A 64 -3.21 3.96 -4.67
C SER A 64 -2.63 3.28 -3.43
N THR A 65 -1.50 2.61 -3.54
CA THR A 65 -0.83 1.97 -2.38
C THR A 65 -0.31 2.99 -1.39
N VAL A 66 0.37 4.03 -1.88
CA VAL A 66 0.91 5.11 -1.03
C VAL A 66 -0.23 5.88 -0.36
N ALA A 67 -1.27 6.20 -1.11
CA ALA A 67 -2.48 6.84 -0.62
C ALA A 67 -3.14 6.02 0.51
N GLY A 68 -3.28 4.72 0.30
CA GLY A 68 -3.84 3.80 1.30
C GLY A 68 -2.99 3.74 2.58
N LEU A 69 -1.67 3.69 2.47
CA LEU A 69 -0.76 3.70 3.61
C LEU A 69 -0.84 5.00 4.41
N LEU A 70 -0.92 6.15 3.73
CA LEU A 70 -1.09 7.45 4.38
C LEU A 70 -2.42 7.54 5.13
N MET A 71 -3.50 7.07 4.53
CA MET A 71 -4.81 7.05 5.19
C MET A 71 -4.82 6.10 6.40
N LEU A 72 -4.12 4.98 6.31
CA LEU A 72 -3.99 4.03 7.41
C LEU A 72 -3.19 4.61 8.57
N SER A 73 -2.05 5.25 8.30
CA SER A 73 -1.23 5.87 9.34
C SER A 73 -1.98 6.97 10.10
N ASN A 74 -2.69 7.84 9.38
CA ASN A 74 -3.51 8.88 9.99
C ASN A 74 -4.63 8.30 10.88
N LYS A 75 -5.19 7.16 10.47
CA LYS A 75 -6.22 6.47 11.27
C LYS A 75 -5.65 5.84 12.53
N GLU A 76 -4.44 5.30 12.46
CA GLU A 76 -3.76 4.71 13.61
C GLU A 76 -3.37 5.78 14.64
N GLU A 77 -2.89 6.94 14.20
CA GLU A 77 -2.60 8.06 15.11
C GLU A 77 -3.85 8.54 15.84
N ALA A 78 -4.99 8.60 15.17
CA ALA A 78 -6.27 8.94 15.79
C ALA A 78 -6.77 7.88 16.81
N THR A 79 -6.33 6.63 16.67
CA THR A 79 -6.72 5.51 17.54
C THR A 79 -5.69 5.27 18.64
N GLN A 80 -4.45 5.69 18.48
CA GLN A 80 -3.33 5.47 19.40
C GLN A 80 -3.26 6.45 20.58
N SER A 81 -4.34 7.10 20.95
CA SER A 81 -4.38 7.71 22.29
C SER A 81 -4.29 6.67 23.43
N LYS A 82 -4.26 5.35 23.16
CA LYS A 82 -4.17 4.28 24.17
C LYS A 82 -3.44 3.00 23.77
N SER A 83 -2.67 2.96 22.70
CA SER A 83 -1.87 1.78 22.42
C SER A 83 -0.40 2.17 22.33
N SER A 84 0.31 2.02 23.44
CA SER A 84 1.76 2.04 23.42
C SER A 84 2.23 1.00 22.42
N PHE A 85 2.76 1.45 21.29
CA PHE A 85 3.62 0.65 20.45
C PHE A 85 4.79 0.19 21.34
N LYS A 86 4.65 -1.01 21.91
CA LYS A 86 5.78 -1.69 22.52
C LYS A 86 6.73 -2.01 21.38
N LEU A 87 7.68 -1.13 21.15
CA LEU A 87 8.91 -1.51 20.46
C LEU A 87 9.35 -2.86 21.05
N PRO A 88 9.63 -3.87 20.20
CA PRO A 88 10.25 -5.07 20.71
C PRO A 88 11.49 -4.59 21.49
N LYS A 89 11.50 -4.85 22.80
CA LYS A 89 12.68 -4.64 23.62
C LYS A 89 13.75 -5.55 23.00
N PHE A 90 14.52 -5.00 22.09
CA PHE A 90 15.83 -5.53 21.83
C PHE A 90 16.57 -5.45 23.16
N GLY A 91 16.51 -6.55 23.90
CA GLY A 91 17.26 -6.74 25.14
C GLY A 91 18.74 -6.87 24.85
N GLY A 92 19.31 -5.86 24.22
CA GLY A 92 20.74 -5.68 24.05
C GLY A 92 21.11 -4.41 24.81
N LYS A 93 22.05 -4.53 25.74
CA LYS A 93 22.75 -3.42 26.37
C LYS A 93 22.98 -2.33 25.32
N LEU A 94 22.60 -1.09 25.64
CA LEU A 94 22.94 0.09 24.86
C LEU A 94 24.42 -0.02 24.47
N PRO A 95 24.75 -0.02 23.19
CA PRO A 95 26.15 -0.06 22.77
C PRO A 95 26.85 1.17 23.35
N SER A 96 28.01 0.95 23.91
CA SER A 96 28.86 2.00 24.48
C SER A 96 29.06 3.12 23.46
N SER A 97 29.26 4.34 23.94
CA SER A 97 29.41 5.57 23.16
C SER A 97 30.34 5.46 21.91
N ASN A 98 31.25 4.49 21.92
CA ASN A 98 32.15 4.21 20.80
C ASN A 98 31.47 3.54 19.60
N THR A 99 30.38 2.81 19.81
CA THR A 99 29.65 2.17 18.72
C THR A 99 28.79 3.17 17.96
N LEU A 100 28.25 4.17 18.66
CA LEU A 100 27.51 5.26 18.03
C LEU A 100 28.40 6.11 17.10
N LYS A 101 29.63 6.36 17.49
CA LYS A 101 30.62 7.07 16.62
C LYS A 101 30.89 6.29 15.34
N LYS A 102 31.08 4.97 15.43
CA LYS A 102 31.30 4.12 14.24
C LYS A 102 30.10 4.12 13.29
N VAL A 103 28.87 4.13 13.81
CA VAL A 103 27.65 4.20 12.99
C VAL A 103 27.53 5.57 12.30
N VAL A 104 27.84 6.67 13.01
CA VAL A 104 27.83 8.02 12.44
C VAL A 104 28.93 8.17 11.37
N ASP A 105 30.12 7.64 11.59
CA ASP A 105 31.21 7.67 10.61
C ASP A 105 30.88 6.81 9.38
N PHE A 106 30.22 5.67 9.57
CA PHE A 106 29.73 4.83 8.46
C PHE A 106 28.71 5.56 7.62
N ILE A 107 27.74 6.23 8.23
CA ILE A 107 26.73 7.05 7.51
C ILE A 107 27.38 8.21 6.79
N LYS A 108 28.36 8.90 7.40
CA LYS A 108 29.11 9.96 6.75
C LYS A 108 29.90 9.51 5.52
N SER A 109 30.37 8.28 5.50
CA SER A 109 31.09 7.72 4.34
C SER A 109 30.20 7.48 3.12
N PHE A 110 28.88 7.41 3.31
CA PHE A 110 27.87 7.29 2.24
C PHE A 110 27.32 8.63 1.72
N LEU A 111 27.55 9.72 2.45
CA LEU A 111 27.18 11.06 2.00
C LEU A 111 28.32 11.65 1.15
N PRO A 112 28.02 12.19 -0.04
CA PRO A 112 29.02 12.87 -0.84
C PRO A 112 29.51 14.17 -0.17
#